data_9e741e25b4306303687b588317a9ad8e
#
_entry.id   9e741e25b4306303687b588317a9ad8e
#
_cell.length_a   1.000
_cell.length_b   1.000
_cell.length_c   1.000
_cell.angle_alpha   90.00
_cell.angle_beta   90.00
_cell.angle_gamma   90.00
#
_symmetry.space_group_name_H-M   'P 1'
#
loop_
_entity.id
_entity.type
_entity.pdbx_description
1 polymer ?
#
loop_
_entity_poly.entity_id
_entity_poly.type
_entity_poly.pdbx_seq_one_letter_code
_entity_poly.pdbx_strand_id
1 'polypeptide(L)'
;LPLIIFTASGGARMQEGIISLMQMAKTSAAIAKHDEAGLLYISVITNPTTGGVTASFAMLGDIIISEPGAILGFAGRRVIENTINQKLPEDFQSAEFMLEKGFVDDIVDRKNLKNYLSRVLKLHGI
;
A
#
# COMPACT_ATOMS: atom_id res chain seq x y z
N LEU A 1 -16.46 12.89 -1.96
CA LEU A 1 -16.61 11.57 -1.35
C LEU A 1 -15.23 11.03 -0.98
N PRO A 2 -15.10 10.31 0.15
CA PRO A 2 -13.85 9.64 0.50
C PRO A 2 -13.54 8.54 -0.52
N LEU A 3 -12.25 8.22 -0.66
CA LEU A 3 -11.75 7.14 -1.50
C LEU A 3 -11.20 6.02 -0.61
N ILE A 4 -11.59 4.78 -0.88
CA ILE A 4 -11.02 3.61 -0.22
C ILE A 4 -10.54 2.66 -1.32
N ILE A 5 -9.25 2.34 -1.32
CA ILE A 5 -8.66 1.42 -2.29
C ILE A 5 -8.08 0.20 -1.57
N PHE A 6 -8.53 -0.98 -1.94
CA PHE A 6 -7.92 -2.24 -1.56
C PHE A 6 -6.85 -2.60 -2.60
N THR A 7 -5.60 -2.67 -2.17
CA THR A 7 -4.47 -2.90 -3.07
C THR A 7 -4.05 -4.36 -3.06
N ALA A 8 -3.77 -4.90 -4.25
CA ALA A 8 -3.17 -6.22 -4.41
C ALA A 8 -2.31 -6.23 -5.68
N SER A 9 -1.04 -6.61 -5.57
CA SER A 9 -0.14 -6.67 -6.72
C SER A 9 1.08 -7.54 -6.47
N GLY A 10 1.38 -8.43 -7.38
CA GLY A 10 2.65 -9.16 -7.43
C GLY A 10 3.76 -8.42 -8.19
N GLY A 11 3.51 -7.19 -8.64
CA GLY A 11 4.42 -6.38 -9.44
C GLY A 11 4.05 -6.34 -10.93
N ALA A 12 4.58 -5.37 -11.64
CA ALA A 12 4.36 -5.21 -13.08
C ALA A 12 5.19 -6.21 -13.89
N ARG A 13 4.58 -6.74 -14.95
CA ARG A 13 5.24 -7.63 -15.88
C ARG A 13 6.17 -6.84 -16.81
N MET A 14 7.44 -7.24 -16.91
CA MET A 14 8.43 -6.54 -17.73
C MET A 14 8.02 -6.45 -19.22
N GLN A 15 7.32 -7.46 -19.72
CA GLN A 15 6.85 -7.54 -21.11
C GLN A 15 5.81 -6.47 -21.47
N GLU A 16 5.15 -5.87 -20.50
CA GLU A 16 4.21 -4.76 -20.71
C GLU A 16 4.91 -3.43 -20.97
N GLY A 17 6.19 -3.36 -20.69
CA GLY A 17 7.03 -2.20 -20.94
C GLY A 17 6.68 -0.99 -20.10
N ILE A 18 7.17 0.17 -20.54
CA ILE A 18 7.05 1.44 -19.80
C ILE A 18 5.60 1.94 -19.68
N ILE A 19 4.70 1.52 -20.55
CA ILE A 19 3.31 1.97 -20.53
C ILE A 19 2.61 1.57 -19.24
N SER A 20 2.87 0.37 -18.70
CA SER A 20 2.32 -0.06 -17.42
C SER A 20 2.87 0.80 -16.25
N LEU A 21 4.14 1.18 -16.31
CA LEU A 21 4.77 2.05 -15.30
C LEU A 21 4.21 3.48 -15.35
N MET A 22 3.89 3.98 -16.53
CA MET A 22 3.29 5.32 -16.68
C MET A 22 1.90 5.42 -16.03
N GLN A 23 1.19 4.31 -15.84
CA GLN A 23 -0.09 4.31 -15.11
C GLN A 23 0.10 4.71 -13.63
N MET A 24 1.26 4.47 -13.04
CA MET A 24 1.56 4.92 -11.67
C MET A 24 1.53 6.44 -11.57
N ALA A 25 2.10 7.14 -12.53
CA ALA A 25 2.05 8.60 -12.58
C ALA A 25 0.62 9.11 -12.75
N LYS A 26 -0.17 8.46 -13.61
CA LYS A 26 -1.57 8.82 -13.86
C LYS A 26 -2.45 8.64 -12.61
N THR A 27 -2.33 7.52 -11.92
CA THR A 27 -3.08 7.25 -10.68
C THR A 27 -2.66 8.17 -9.55
N SER A 28 -1.35 8.38 -9.37
CA SER A 28 -0.82 9.31 -8.35
C SER A 28 -1.25 10.76 -8.59
N ALA A 29 -1.29 11.21 -9.85
CA ALA A 29 -1.80 12.53 -10.20
C ALA A 29 -3.30 12.68 -9.91
N ALA A 30 -4.09 11.62 -10.07
CA ALA A 30 -5.50 11.63 -9.71
C ALA A 30 -5.69 11.71 -8.18
N ILE A 31 -4.87 11.01 -7.41
CA ILE A 31 -4.88 11.09 -5.94
C ILE A 31 -4.44 12.47 -5.47
N ALA A 32 -3.42 13.08 -6.09
CA ALA A 32 -3.03 14.45 -5.74
C ALA A 32 -4.19 15.45 -5.92
N LYS A 33 -4.97 15.33 -6.98
CA LYS A 33 -6.19 16.15 -7.16
C LYS A 33 -7.27 15.87 -6.12
N HIS A 34 -7.36 14.62 -5.65
CA HIS A 34 -8.28 14.23 -4.60
C HIS A 34 -7.89 14.88 -3.27
N ASP A 35 -6.59 14.88 -2.95
CA ASP A 35 -5.99 15.53 -1.78
C ASP A 35 -6.17 17.05 -1.84
N GLU A 36 -5.85 17.70 -2.97
CA GLU A 36 -6.10 19.15 -3.19
C GLU A 36 -7.56 19.56 -2.94
N ALA A 37 -8.50 18.64 -3.15
CA ALA A 37 -9.92 18.84 -2.87
C ALA A 37 -10.28 18.60 -1.38
N GLY A 38 -9.30 18.30 -0.52
CA GLY A 38 -9.50 18.02 0.91
C GLY A 38 -10.29 16.75 1.19
N LEU A 39 -10.17 15.73 0.33
CA LEU A 39 -10.94 14.50 0.42
C LEU A 39 -10.10 13.35 0.94
N LEU A 40 -10.64 12.62 1.91
CA LEU A 40 -9.97 11.50 2.58
C LEU A 40 -9.69 10.34 1.62
N TYR A 41 -8.45 9.84 1.63
CA TYR A 41 -8.03 8.61 0.97
C TYR A 41 -7.53 7.57 1.99
N ILE A 42 -8.17 6.41 2.04
CA ILE A 42 -7.77 5.27 2.85
C ILE A 42 -7.23 4.17 1.93
N SER A 43 -5.97 3.80 2.14
CA SER A 43 -5.36 2.66 1.46
C SER A 43 -5.44 1.41 2.35
N VAL A 44 -6.00 0.33 1.83
CA VAL A 44 -6.10 -0.96 2.49
C VAL A 44 -5.18 -1.95 1.78
N ILE A 45 -4.08 -2.26 2.43
CA ILE A 45 -3.06 -3.15 1.87
C ILE A 45 -3.45 -4.61 2.09
N THR A 46 -3.56 -5.36 0.98
CA THR A 46 -3.79 -6.80 1.04
C THR A 46 -2.57 -7.59 0.54
N ASN A 47 -2.52 -8.87 0.81
CA ASN A 47 -1.38 -9.73 0.49
C ASN A 47 -1.45 -10.31 -0.94
N PRO A 48 -0.40 -10.14 -1.77
CA PRO A 48 0.71 -9.21 -1.61
C PRO A 48 0.39 -7.84 -2.22
N THR A 49 1.07 -6.78 -1.76
CA THR A 49 1.10 -5.48 -2.44
C THR A 49 2.56 -5.11 -2.68
N THR A 50 3.06 -5.35 -3.89
CA THR A 50 4.48 -5.18 -4.24
C THR A 50 4.67 -4.39 -5.53
N GLY A 51 5.91 -4.04 -5.81
CA GLY A 51 6.30 -3.37 -7.06
C GLY A 51 5.76 -1.95 -7.17
N GLY A 52 5.36 -1.58 -8.38
CA GLY A 52 4.88 -0.24 -8.71
C GLY A 52 3.63 0.21 -7.94
N VAL A 53 2.79 -0.72 -7.49
CA VAL A 53 1.60 -0.38 -6.69
C VAL A 53 2.03 0.17 -5.33
N THR A 54 2.95 -0.49 -4.62
CA THR A 54 3.52 0.04 -3.37
C THR A 54 4.25 1.35 -3.61
N ALA A 55 5.05 1.44 -4.68
CA ALA A 55 5.82 2.64 -5.01
C ALA A 55 4.96 3.81 -5.55
N SER A 56 3.65 3.69 -5.57
CA SER A 56 2.74 4.71 -6.07
C SER A 56 1.51 4.87 -5.17
N PHE A 57 0.33 4.62 -5.70
CA PHE A 57 -0.93 4.98 -5.03
C PHE A 57 -1.18 4.23 -3.71
N ALA A 58 -0.64 3.03 -3.52
CA ALA A 58 -0.84 2.30 -2.26
C ALA A 58 -0.27 3.01 -1.02
N MET A 59 0.84 3.75 -1.20
CA MET A 59 1.51 4.48 -0.12
C MET A 59 1.17 5.99 -0.09
N LEU A 60 0.14 6.41 -0.82
CA LEU A 60 -0.33 7.80 -0.84
C LEU A 60 -1.61 8.01 -0.02
N GLY A 61 -2.06 7.01 0.73
CA GLY A 61 -3.22 7.15 1.61
C GLY A 61 -2.96 8.13 2.76
N ASP A 62 -3.97 8.91 3.14
CA ASP A 62 -3.97 9.67 4.39
C ASP A 62 -3.97 8.72 5.59
N ILE A 63 -4.61 7.56 5.41
CA ILE A 63 -4.58 6.43 6.35
C ILE A 63 -4.25 5.18 5.56
N ILE A 64 -3.22 4.48 6.01
CA ILE A 64 -2.72 3.24 5.38
C ILE A 64 -2.86 2.11 6.38
N ILE A 65 -3.77 1.18 6.12
CA ILE A 65 -3.97 -0.01 6.95
C ILE A 65 -3.63 -1.27 6.18
N SER A 66 -3.18 -2.28 6.88
CA SER A 66 -2.80 -3.56 6.27
C SER A 66 -3.55 -4.73 6.89
N GLU A 67 -3.73 -5.80 6.11
CA GLU A 67 -4.10 -7.10 6.66
C GLU A 67 -2.89 -7.73 7.37
N PRO A 68 -3.10 -8.53 8.44
CA PRO A 68 -2.02 -9.23 9.11
C PRO A 68 -1.20 -10.10 8.14
N GLY A 69 0.12 -10.08 8.28
CA GLY A 69 1.03 -10.88 7.48
C GLY A 69 1.09 -10.53 5.99
N ALA A 70 0.47 -9.43 5.56
CA ALA A 70 0.58 -8.98 4.18
C ALA A 70 2.02 -8.58 3.84
N ILE A 71 2.45 -8.89 2.62
CA ILE A 71 3.78 -8.52 2.12
C ILE A 71 3.66 -7.20 1.37
N LEU A 72 4.42 -6.21 1.83
CA LEU A 72 4.51 -4.87 1.25
C LEU A 72 5.96 -4.60 0.85
N GLY A 73 6.19 -4.15 -0.37
CA GLY A 73 7.53 -3.76 -0.77
C GLY A 73 7.66 -3.46 -2.25
N PHE A 74 8.72 -2.79 -2.64
CA PHE A 74 8.98 -2.49 -4.05
C PHE A 74 9.67 -3.67 -4.74
N ALA A 75 10.89 -3.98 -4.34
CA ALA A 75 11.64 -5.11 -4.87
C ALA A 75 11.44 -6.37 -4.01
N GLY A 76 11.40 -7.53 -4.65
CA GLY A 76 11.33 -8.80 -3.94
C GLY A 76 12.58 -9.04 -3.08
N ARG A 77 12.40 -9.72 -1.94
CA ARG A 77 13.47 -10.10 -0.99
C ARG A 77 14.74 -10.61 -1.69
N ARG A 78 14.58 -11.58 -2.60
CA ARG A 78 15.71 -12.21 -3.30
C ARG A 78 16.53 -11.19 -4.11
N VAL A 79 15.87 -10.22 -4.73
CA VAL A 79 16.55 -9.18 -5.52
C VAL A 79 17.36 -8.27 -4.59
N ILE A 80 16.77 -7.89 -3.46
CA ILE A 80 17.44 -7.03 -2.47
C ILE A 80 18.66 -7.77 -1.90
N GLU A 81 18.50 -9.00 -1.40
CA GLU A 81 19.57 -9.80 -0.80
C GLU A 81 20.75 -9.98 -1.76
N ASN A 82 20.47 -10.24 -3.05
CA ASN A 82 21.52 -10.38 -4.05
C ASN A 82 22.22 -9.04 -4.36
N THR A 83 21.50 -7.91 -4.24
CA THR A 83 22.07 -6.59 -4.52
C THR A 83 22.96 -6.09 -3.39
N ILE A 84 22.51 -6.26 -2.14
CA ILE A 84 23.28 -5.79 -0.97
C ILE A 84 24.23 -6.87 -0.40
N ASN A 85 24.16 -8.07 -0.93
CA ASN A 85 24.92 -9.25 -0.50
C ASN A 85 24.79 -9.54 1.02
N GLN A 86 23.58 -9.38 1.55
CA GLN A 86 23.22 -9.63 2.94
C GLN A 86 21.88 -10.33 3.03
N LYS A 87 21.68 -11.15 4.06
CA LYS A 87 20.38 -11.75 4.37
C LYS A 87 19.51 -10.72 5.07
N LEU A 88 18.25 -10.62 4.64
CA LEU A 88 17.25 -9.79 5.28
C LEU A 88 16.59 -10.51 6.47
N PRO A 89 16.10 -9.79 7.48
CA PRO A 89 15.29 -10.35 8.55
C PRO A 89 14.12 -11.18 7.99
N GLU A 90 13.66 -12.18 8.73
CA GLU A 90 12.59 -13.07 8.25
C GLU A 90 11.27 -12.32 8.00
N ASP A 91 10.96 -11.37 8.86
CA ASP A 91 9.77 -10.53 8.83
C ASP A 91 9.88 -9.32 7.90
N PHE A 92 11.03 -9.14 7.24
CA PHE A 92 11.25 -8.01 6.31
C PHE A 92 10.14 -7.92 5.25
N GLN A 93 9.57 -6.74 5.09
CA GLN A 93 8.43 -6.45 4.21
C GLN A 93 7.08 -7.04 4.69
N SER A 94 6.99 -7.62 5.88
CA SER A 94 5.68 -7.95 6.46
C SER A 94 4.92 -6.70 6.90
N ALA A 95 3.60 -6.81 7.02
CA ALA A 95 2.76 -5.74 7.55
C ALA A 95 3.21 -5.29 8.95
N GLU A 96 3.60 -6.26 9.79
CA GLU A 96 4.09 -6.04 11.15
C GLU A 96 5.40 -5.24 11.15
N PHE A 97 6.35 -5.62 10.29
CA PHE A 97 7.59 -4.87 10.10
C PHE A 97 7.32 -3.44 9.61
N MET A 98 6.40 -3.29 8.66
CA MET A 98 6.03 -1.98 8.12
C MET A 98 5.33 -1.09 9.14
N LEU A 99 4.52 -1.66 10.02
CA LEU A 99 3.91 -0.96 11.15
C LEU A 99 4.99 -0.46 12.13
N GLU A 100 5.93 -1.34 12.51
CA GLU A 100 7.05 -0.98 13.40
C GLU A 100 7.89 0.18 12.82
N LYS A 101 8.08 0.19 11.50
CA LYS A 101 8.86 1.23 10.80
C LYS A 101 8.04 2.48 10.42
N GLY A 102 6.76 2.53 10.74
CA GLY A 102 5.90 3.69 10.50
C GLY A 102 5.43 3.86 9.06
N PHE A 103 5.46 2.81 8.25
CA PHE A 103 4.93 2.83 6.87
C PHE A 103 3.44 2.51 6.79
N VAL A 104 2.88 1.89 7.82
CA VAL A 104 1.47 1.52 7.93
C VAL A 104 0.96 2.03 9.28
N ASP A 105 -0.26 2.54 9.31
CA ASP A 105 -0.85 3.14 10.51
C ASP A 105 -1.47 2.10 11.44
N ASP A 106 -2.02 1.01 10.88
CA ASP A 106 -2.63 -0.05 11.67
C ASP A 106 -2.71 -1.37 10.90
N ILE A 107 -2.84 -2.48 11.64
CA ILE A 107 -3.06 -3.82 11.09
C ILE A 107 -4.44 -4.30 11.51
N VAL A 108 -5.27 -4.62 10.54
CA VAL A 108 -6.69 -4.95 10.76
C VAL A 108 -7.06 -6.25 10.05
N ASP A 109 -7.53 -7.24 10.80
CA ASP A 109 -8.12 -8.45 10.24
C ASP A 109 -9.26 -8.15 9.27
N ARG A 110 -9.30 -8.85 8.13
CA ARG A 110 -10.34 -8.70 7.10
C ARG A 110 -11.75 -8.74 7.65
N LYS A 111 -12.04 -9.61 8.62
CA LYS A 111 -13.35 -9.72 9.27
C LYS A 111 -13.76 -8.45 10.03
N ASN A 112 -12.79 -7.63 10.45
CA ASN A 112 -13.00 -6.42 11.23
C ASN A 112 -12.96 -5.16 10.37
N LEU A 113 -12.50 -5.23 9.12
CA LEU A 113 -12.27 -4.08 8.23
C LEU A 113 -13.53 -3.21 8.07
N LYS A 114 -14.70 -3.81 7.88
CA LYS A 114 -15.95 -3.06 7.73
C LYS A 114 -16.22 -2.16 8.94
N ASN A 115 -16.09 -2.70 10.14
CA ASN A 115 -16.34 -1.94 11.37
C ASN A 115 -15.26 -0.89 11.61
N TYR A 116 -14.00 -1.23 11.31
CA TYR A 116 -12.88 -0.32 11.41
C TYR A 116 -13.07 0.88 10.48
N LEU A 117 -13.29 0.64 9.19
CA LEU A 117 -13.52 1.68 8.18
C LEU A 117 -14.72 2.57 8.52
N SER A 118 -15.84 1.97 8.96
CA SER A 118 -17.00 2.74 9.39
C SER A 118 -16.69 3.68 10.56
N ARG A 119 -15.86 3.24 11.50
CA ARG A 119 -15.43 4.07 12.63
C ARG A 119 -14.51 5.21 12.17
N VAL A 120 -13.54 4.90 11.30
CA VAL A 120 -12.63 5.90 10.73
C VAL A 120 -13.40 6.98 9.97
N LEU A 121 -14.32 6.60 9.10
CA LEU A 121 -15.16 7.55 8.36
C LEU A 121 -15.95 8.47 9.29
N LYS A 122 -16.58 7.91 10.33
CA LYS A 122 -17.32 8.71 11.33
C LYS A 122 -16.43 9.71 12.07
N LEU A 123 -15.18 9.36 12.37
CA LEU A 123 -14.21 10.27 12.99
C LEU A 123 -13.87 11.46 12.08
N HIS A 124 -13.96 11.26 10.77
CA HIS A 124 -13.75 12.30 9.77
C HIS A 124 -15.03 13.04 9.38
N GLY A 125 -16.15 12.81 10.08
CA GLY A 125 -17.41 13.49 9.81
C GLY A 125 -18.16 13.00 8.57
N ILE A 126 -17.89 11.77 8.13
CA ILE A 126 -18.45 11.13 6.93
C ILE A 126 -19.40 10.00 7.31
#